data_9a57ad1139cb4300e0cb5b1699e0280a
#
_entry.id   9a57ad1139cb4300e0cb5b1699e0280a
#
_cell.length_a   1.000
_cell.length_b   1.000
_cell.length_c   1.000
_cell.angle_alpha   90.00
_cell.angle_beta   90.00
_cell.angle_gamma   90.00
#
_symmetry.space_group_name_H-M   'P 1'
#
loop_
_entity.id
_entity.type
_entity.pdbx_description
1 polymer ?
#
loop_
_entity_poly.entity_id
_entity_poly.type
_entity_poly.pdbx_seq_one_letter_code
_entity_poly.pdbx_strand_id
1 'polypeptide(L)'
;MSSSPFNPLGPAHYAPVQPELKSMQQPPKRIGVFFATREGHTQRIAERIADDLRILGFDVDLLPVRRPLPFSLGNYSAAVLAASVHGGIHEKEMVQFVKDHRSELERITTAFLSVTLSEAGAERRDATPIEHAQFVADVEKMFGKFFSETKWLPTLSKPVAGALLYTHYNFLVRLIMRQIAKKAGAATDTSHDYVYTDWVGLDKFVDDIAEEIQSAPASAAQTAAGVNTAAGTELPSRV
;
A
#
# COMPACT_ATOMS: atom_id res chain seq x y z
N MET A 1 57.83 -30.09 61.43
CA MET A 1 58.19 -30.32 60.02
C MET A 1 57.04 -31.00 59.32
N SER A 2 56.17 -30.21 58.68
CA SER A 2 55.11 -30.79 57.90
C SER A 2 54.96 -29.91 56.62
N SER A 3 55.44 -30.41 55.51
CA SER A 3 55.37 -29.81 54.16
C SER A 3 54.03 -29.98 53.56
N SER A 4 53.36 -28.89 53.23
CA SER A 4 52.09 -28.84 52.48
C SER A 4 52.40 -29.03 51.01
N PRO A 5 51.67 -29.84 50.23
CA PRO A 5 51.85 -29.93 48.79
C PRO A 5 51.16 -28.80 48.06
N PHE A 6 51.91 -28.13 47.20
CA PHE A 6 51.46 -27.15 46.23
C PHE A 6 50.66 -27.84 45.11
N ASN A 7 49.39 -27.38 44.92
CA ASN A 7 48.50 -27.87 43.86
C ASN A 7 48.55 -26.89 42.68
N PRO A 8 49.11 -27.20 41.49
CA PRO A 8 49.12 -26.30 40.36
C PRO A 8 47.71 -26.33 39.70
N LEU A 9 47.09 -25.17 39.61
CA LEU A 9 45.89 -24.93 38.86
C LEU A 9 46.13 -25.30 37.40
N GLY A 10 45.43 -26.28 36.89
CA GLY A 10 45.45 -26.66 35.49
C GLY A 10 44.95 -25.54 34.57
N PRO A 11 45.28 -25.57 33.27
CA PRO A 11 44.90 -24.51 32.31
C PRO A 11 43.40 -24.37 32.23
N ALA A 12 42.90 -23.16 32.43
CA ALA A 12 41.50 -22.80 32.22
C ALA A 12 41.17 -23.05 30.74
N HIS A 13 40.28 -24.02 30.49
CA HIS A 13 39.69 -24.23 29.15
C HIS A 13 38.78 -23.03 28.84
N TYR A 14 39.31 -22.05 28.15
CA TYR A 14 38.52 -21.03 27.47
C TYR A 14 37.79 -21.76 26.32
N ALA A 15 36.53 -22.08 26.53
CA ALA A 15 35.65 -22.43 25.42
C ALA A 15 35.51 -21.17 24.54
N PRO A 16 35.75 -21.27 23.20
CA PRO A 16 35.50 -20.14 22.34
C PRO A 16 34.02 -19.78 22.40
N VAL A 17 33.73 -18.55 22.81
CA VAL A 17 32.40 -17.94 22.69
C VAL A 17 32.12 -17.92 21.17
N GLN A 18 31.28 -18.85 20.72
CA GLN A 18 30.78 -18.80 19.34
C GLN A 18 30.02 -17.48 19.23
N PRO A 19 30.35 -16.60 18.28
CA PRO A 19 29.52 -15.45 18.00
C PRO A 19 28.15 -15.99 17.63
N GLU A 20 27.13 -15.64 18.43
CA GLU A 20 25.75 -15.92 18.09
C GLU A 20 25.57 -15.47 16.64
N LEU A 21 25.29 -16.42 15.74
CA LEU A 21 24.85 -16.15 14.39
C LEU A 21 23.64 -15.23 14.55
N LYS A 22 23.85 -13.92 14.32
CA LYS A 22 22.75 -12.97 14.09
C LYS A 22 21.82 -13.68 13.14
N SER A 23 20.64 -14.02 13.62
CA SER A 23 19.57 -14.60 12.80
C SER A 23 19.60 -13.85 11.48
N MET A 24 19.84 -14.53 10.36
CA MET A 24 19.80 -13.91 9.03
C MET A 24 18.37 -13.38 8.89
N GLN A 25 18.18 -12.11 9.24
CA GLN A 25 16.93 -11.42 9.03
C GLN A 25 16.67 -11.49 7.53
N GLN A 26 15.57 -12.11 7.15
CA GLN A 26 15.15 -12.09 5.75
C GLN A 26 15.11 -10.63 5.29
N PRO A 27 15.54 -10.33 4.06
CA PRO A 27 15.47 -8.96 3.57
C PRO A 27 14.03 -8.45 3.69
N PRO A 28 13.84 -7.17 4.02
CA PRO A 28 12.52 -6.60 4.20
C PRO A 28 11.68 -6.85 2.96
N LYS A 29 10.41 -7.24 3.18
CA LYS A 29 9.46 -7.42 2.07
C LYS A 29 9.28 -6.08 1.35
N ARG A 30 9.43 -6.07 0.02
CA ARG A 30 9.26 -4.87 -0.79
C ARG A 30 7.81 -4.68 -1.17
N ILE A 31 7.27 -3.48 -0.95
CA ILE A 31 5.88 -3.12 -1.19
C ILE A 31 5.82 -1.97 -2.18
N GLY A 32 4.96 -2.08 -3.20
CA GLY A 32 4.63 -0.97 -4.07
C GLY A 32 3.37 -0.24 -3.59
N VAL A 33 3.44 1.06 -3.33
CA VAL A 33 2.29 1.92 -3.09
C VAL A 33 2.05 2.76 -4.36
N PHE A 34 0.95 2.48 -5.05
CA PHE A 34 0.60 3.07 -6.35
C PHE A 34 -0.61 3.97 -6.20
N PHE A 35 -0.56 5.17 -6.78
CA PHE A 35 -1.69 6.10 -6.67
C PHE A 35 -2.05 6.80 -7.97
N ALA A 36 -3.35 7.13 -8.10
CA ALA A 36 -3.90 7.99 -9.14
C ALA A 36 -4.73 9.10 -8.50
N THR A 37 -4.46 10.35 -8.86
CA THR A 37 -5.11 11.53 -8.28
C THR A 37 -5.09 12.71 -9.25
N ARG A 38 -6.09 13.59 -9.18
CA ARG A 38 -6.13 14.88 -9.90
C ARG A 38 -5.71 16.04 -9.01
N GLU A 39 -6.25 16.10 -7.81
CA GLU A 39 -6.06 17.23 -6.90
C GLU A 39 -4.98 17.00 -5.84
N GLY A 40 -4.37 15.81 -5.80
CA GLY A 40 -3.24 15.52 -4.91
C GLY A 40 -3.63 14.94 -3.54
N HIS A 41 -4.91 14.92 -3.14
CA HIS A 41 -5.27 14.41 -1.81
C HIS A 41 -5.02 12.89 -1.69
N THR A 42 -5.35 12.10 -2.73
CA THR A 42 -5.03 10.66 -2.75
C THR A 42 -3.53 10.39 -2.68
N GLN A 43 -2.70 11.30 -3.22
CA GLN A 43 -1.24 11.21 -3.05
C GLN A 43 -0.85 11.36 -1.58
N ARG A 44 -1.43 12.31 -0.84
CA ARG A 44 -1.17 12.49 0.61
C ARG A 44 -1.57 11.25 1.42
N ILE A 45 -2.69 10.60 1.04
CA ILE A 45 -3.11 9.32 1.64
C ILE A 45 -2.07 8.24 1.33
N ALA A 46 -1.62 8.12 0.08
CA ALA A 46 -0.61 7.15 -0.32
C ALA A 46 0.76 7.40 0.34
N GLU A 47 1.17 8.67 0.52
CA GLU A 47 2.36 9.07 1.28
C GLU A 47 2.27 8.60 2.73
N ARG A 48 1.14 8.85 3.39
CA ARG A 48 0.91 8.38 4.78
C ARG A 48 1.03 6.87 4.88
N ILE A 49 0.36 6.12 4.00
CA ILE A 49 0.44 4.64 3.97
C ILE A 49 1.88 4.17 3.77
N ALA A 50 2.61 4.79 2.84
CA ALA A 50 4.00 4.43 2.57
C ALA A 50 4.92 4.68 3.78
N ASP A 51 4.72 5.79 4.48
CA ASP A 51 5.52 6.15 5.66
C ASP A 51 5.21 5.21 6.83
N ASP A 52 3.94 4.88 7.07
CA ASP A 52 3.55 3.95 8.14
C ASP A 52 4.07 2.53 7.86
N LEU A 53 3.99 2.04 6.61
CA LEU A 53 4.58 0.76 6.23
C LEU A 53 6.12 0.75 6.39
N ARG A 54 6.81 1.87 6.12
CA ARG A 54 8.26 2.00 6.37
C ARG A 54 8.57 1.94 7.87
N ILE A 55 7.76 2.58 8.71
CA ILE A 55 7.87 2.52 10.18
C ILE A 55 7.72 1.07 10.66
N LEU A 56 6.85 0.28 10.02
CA LEU A 56 6.66 -1.16 10.29
C LEU A 56 7.79 -2.06 9.73
N GLY A 57 8.81 -1.47 9.08
CA GLY A 57 10.02 -2.17 8.64
C GLY A 57 9.96 -2.73 7.22
N PHE A 58 9.00 -2.33 6.39
CA PHE A 58 8.94 -2.71 4.97
C PHE A 58 9.81 -1.80 4.09
N ASP A 59 10.30 -2.33 2.97
CA ASP A 59 10.91 -1.54 1.89
C ASP A 59 9.79 -1.05 0.96
N VAL A 60 9.57 0.26 0.85
CA VAL A 60 8.37 0.81 0.20
C VAL A 60 8.72 1.79 -0.90
N ASP A 61 8.28 1.47 -2.12
CA ASP A 61 8.25 2.41 -3.25
C ASP A 61 6.88 3.09 -3.35
N LEU A 62 6.88 4.41 -3.50
CA LEU A 62 5.69 5.23 -3.71
C LEU A 62 5.69 5.80 -5.13
N LEU A 63 4.71 5.42 -5.96
CA LEU A 63 4.72 5.68 -7.40
C LEU A 63 3.34 6.12 -7.94
N PRO A 64 3.27 7.21 -8.73
CA PRO A 64 2.07 7.53 -9.49
C PRO A 64 1.93 6.61 -10.71
N VAL A 65 0.72 6.11 -10.97
CA VAL A 65 0.44 5.17 -12.08
C VAL A 65 0.33 5.83 -13.46
N ARG A 66 0.80 7.08 -13.62
CA ARG A 66 0.65 7.86 -14.86
C ARG A 66 1.50 7.38 -16.03
N ARG A 67 2.44 6.48 -15.82
CA ARG A 67 3.40 6.00 -16.83
C ARG A 67 3.60 4.50 -16.70
N PRO A 68 3.97 3.82 -17.79
CA PRO A 68 4.42 2.44 -17.70
C PRO A 68 5.52 2.32 -16.64
N LEU A 69 5.42 1.31 -15.79
CA LEU A 69 6.48 1.03 -14.83
C LEU A 69 7.73 0.55 -15.57
N PRO A 70 8.92 1.00 -15.18
CA PRO A 70 10.17 0.54 -15.79
C PRO A 70 10.57 -0.87 -15.33
N PHE A 71 9.71 -1.55 -14.57
CA PHE A 71 9.96 -2.85 -13.95
C PHE A 71 8.65 -3.64 -13.77
N SER A 72 8.76 -4.96 -13.57
CA SER A 72 7.64 -5.86 -13.29
C SER A 72 7.16 -5.72 -11.84
N LEU A 73 5.85 -5.84 -11.60
CA LEU A 73 5.28 -5.92 -10.25
C LEU A 73 5.71 -7.21 -9.51
N GLY A 74 6.22 -8.21 -10.20
CA GLY A 74 6.77 -9.43 -9.59
C GLY A 74 7.96 -9.18 -8.65
N ASN A 75 8.53 -7.98 -8.64
CA ASN A 75 9.56 -7.56 -7.68
C ASN A 75 8.99 -7.16 -6.30
N TYR A 76 7.67 -7.05 -6.18
CA TYR A 76 7.01 -6.72 -4.93
C TYR A 76 6.36 -7.94 -4.28
N SER A 77 6.42 -7.97 -2.96
CA SER A 77 5.67 -8.96 -2.14
C SER A 77 4.21 -8.56 -1.98
N ALA A 78 3.92 -7.28 -2.11
CA ALA A 78 2.57 -6.73 -2.03
C ALA A 78 2.43 -5.42 -2.80
N ALA A 79 1.19 -5.06 -3.13
CA ALA A 79 0.86 -3.79 -3.76
C ALA A 79 -0.35 -3.13 -3.08
N VAL A 80 -0.22 -1.84 -2.75
CA VAL A 80 -1.30 -0.99 -2.26
C VAL A 80 -1.66 0.01 -3.36
N LEU A 81 -2.92 0.03 -3.78
CA LEU A 81 -3.43 0.88 -4.85
C LEU A 81 -4.42 1.88 -4.28
N ALA A 82 -4.21 3.18 -4.51
CA ALA A 82 -5.11 4.24 -4.07
C ALA A 82 -5.58 5.09 -5.25
N ALA A 83 -6.89 5.23 -5.45
CA ALA A 83 -7.45 5.97 -6.56
C ALA A 83 -8.55 6.94 -6.12
N SER A 84 -8.49 8.19 -6.61
CA SER A 84 -9.60 9.12 -6.46
C SER A 84 -10.76 8.78 -7.39
N VAL A 85 -11.96 9.17 -6.96
CA VAL A 85 -13.21 9.01 -7.71
C VAL A 85 -13.72 10.39 -8.12
N HIS A 86 -14.03 10.56 -9.41
CA HIS A 86 -14.64 11.76 -9.96
C HIS A 86 -15.86 11.40 -10.79
N GLY A 87 -17.02 11.98 -10.44
CA GLY A 87 -18.27 11.68 -11.14
C GLY A 87 -18.68 10.20 -11.06
N GLY A 88 -18.36 9.52 -9.97
CA GLY A 88 -18.67 8.09 -9.77
C GLY A 88 -17.76 7.13 -10.55
N ILE A 89 -16.61 7.60 -11.01
CA ILE A 89 -15.63 6.82 -11.79
C ILE A 89 -14.25 7.02 -11.18
N HIS A 90 -13.51 5.92 -10.97
CA HIS A 90 -12.12 5.97 -10.55
C HIS A 90 -11.23 6.53 -11.67
N GLU A 91 -10.08 7.06 -11.30
CA GLU A 91 -9.09 7.57 -12.28
C GLU A 91 -8.79 6.51 -13.32
N LYS A 92 -8.87 6.91 -14.61
CA LYS A 92 -8.69 6.01 -15.75
C LYS A 92 -7.30 5.39 -15.77
N GLU A 93 -6.31 6.12 -15.28
CA GLU A 93 -4.93 5.66 -15.15
C GLU A 93 -4.83 4.47 -14.21
N MET A 94 -5.57 4.47 -13.08
CA MET A 94 -5.60 3.33 -12.17
C MET A 94 -6.35 2.15 -12.78
N VAL A 95 -7.48 2.40 -13.44
CA VAL A 95 -8.23 1.34 -14.14
C VAL A 95 -7.34 0.66 -15.18
N GLN A 96 -6.61 1.45 -16.00
CA GLN A 96 -5.71 0.91 -17.02
C GLN A 96 -4.53 0.16 -16.38
N PHE A 97 -3.91 0.74 -15.35
CA PHE A 97 -2.83 0.10 -14.61
C PHE A 97 -3.21 -1.29 -14.10
N VAL A 98 -4.39 -1.41 -13.48
CA VAL A 98 -4.87 -2.71 -12.98
C VAL A 98 -5.12 -3.69 -14.12
N LYS A 99 -5.70 -3.24 -15.25
CA LYS A 99 -5.90 -4.11 -16.44
C LYS A 99 -4.58 -4.63 -17.00
N ASP A 100 -3.57 -3.76 -17.10
CA ASP A 100 -2.27 -4.10 -17.69
C ASP A 100 -1.46 -5.05 -16.78
N HIS A 101 -1.61 -4.91 -15.46
CA HIS A 101 -0.85 -5.67 -14.47
C HIS A 101 -1.68 -6.72 -13.71
N ARG A 102 -2.90 -7.04 -14.18
CA ARG A 102 -3.82 -7.92 -13.46
C ARG A 102 -3.20 -9.25 -13.05
N SER A 103 -2.54 -9.93 -13.99
CA SER A 103 -1.94 -11.24 -13.74
C SER A 103 -0.80 -11.21 -12.72
N GLU A 104 -0.12 -10.07 -12.55
CA GLU A 104 0.91 -9.89 -11.53
C GLU A 104 0.26 -9.56 -10.18
N LEU A 105 -0.74 -8.67 -10.16
CA LEU A 105 -1.50 -8.31 -8.96
C LEU A 105 -2.24 -9.50 -8.33
N GLU A 106 -2.72 -10.46 -9.14
CA GLU A 106 -3.39 -11.67 -8.67
C GLU A 106 -2.44 -12.66 -7.96
N ARG A 107 -1.12 -12.45 -8.03
CA ARG A 107 -0.09 -13.34 -7.44
C ARG A 107 0.51 -12.82 -6.14
N ILE A 108 0.22 -11.60 -5.76
CA ILE A 108 0.76 -10.94 -4.57
C ILE A 108 -0.38 -10.45 -3.68
N THR A 109 -0.09 -10.17 -2.42
CA THR A 109 -1.04 -9.53 -1.51
C THR A 109 -1.36 -8.12 -2.02
N THR A 110 -2.65 -7.78 -2.11
CA THR A 110 -3.07 -6.49 -2.63
C THR A 110 -4.08 -5.79 -1.75
N ALA A 111 -3.96 -4.46 -1.63
CA ALA A 111 -4.96 -3.61 -1.00
C ALA A 111 -5.41 -2.51 -1.98
N PHE A 112 -6.70 -2.19 -1.96
CA PHE A 112 -7.26 -1.12 -2.80
C PHE A 112 -8.03 -0.10 -1.97
N LEU A 113 -7.67 1.18 -2.11
CA LEU A 113 -8.33 2.31 -1.46
C LEU A 113 -9.07 3.15 -2.51
N SER A 114 -10.38 3.27 -2.32
CA SER A 114 -11.27 4.13 -3.13
C SER A 114 -11.49 5.45 -2.40
N VAL A 115 -10.89 6.54 -2.88
CA VAL A 115 -10.98 7.85 -2.24
C VAL A 115 -12.11 8.66 -2.86
N THR A 116 -13.17 8.94 -2.08
CA THR A 116 -14.40 9.56 -2.58
C THR A 116 -15.07 10.48 -1.55
N LEU A 117 -15.81 11.50 -2.04
CA LEU A 117 -16.66 12.34 -1.20
C LEU A 117 -17.93 11.60 -0.73
N SER A 118 -18.38 10.56 -1.43
CA SER A 118 -19.51 9.76 -0.97
C SER A 118 -19.18 9.05 0.36
N GLU A 119 -17.95 8.64 0.58
CA GLU A 119 -17.52 8.09 1.86
C GLU A 119 -17.60 9.14 2.98
N ALA A 120 -17.16 10.37 2.70
CA ALA A 120 -17.34 11.47 3.66
C ALA A 120 -18.83 11.69 4.03
N GLY A 121 -19.74 11.47 3.10
CA GLY A 121 -21.18 11.48 3.35
C GLY A 121 -21.66 10.29 4.20
N ALA A 122 -21.12 9.10 3.94
CA ALA A 122 -21.44 7.89 4.70
C ALA A 122 -20.92 7.95 6.15
N GLU A 123 -19.79 8.59 6.39
CA GLU A 123 -19.20 8.79 7.73
C GLU A 123 -19.85 9.93 8.53
N ARG A 124 -20.72 10.73 7.92
CA ARG A 124 -21.38 11.86 8.58
C ARG A 124 -22.31 11.41 9.71
N ARG A 125 -22.10 11.95 10.92
CA ARG A 125 -22.89 11.63 12.11
C ARG A 125 -24.30 12.24 12.09
N ASP A 126 -24.53 13.30 11.33
CA ASP A 126 -25.78 14.04 11.19
C ASP A 126 -26.58 13.65 9.93
N ALA A 127 -26.09 12.65 9.16
CA ALA A 127 -26.83 12.12 8.03
C ALA A 127 -28.10 11.38 8.48
N THR A 128 -29.20 11.62 7.80
CA THR A 128 -30.41 10.82 8.00
C THR A 128 -30.18 9.36 7.58
N PRO A 129 -30.95 8.39 8.07
CA PRO A 129 -30.82 6.99 7.64
C PRO A 129 -30.93 6.79 6.12
N ILE A 130 -31.76 7.61 5.46
CA ILE A 130 -31.93 7.56 4.00
C ILE A 130 -30.68 8.08 3.28
N GLU A 131 -30.13 9.23 3.72
CA GLU A 131 -28.89 9.77 3.16
C GLU A 131 -27.72 8.82 3.37
N HIS A 132 -27.59 8.26 4.58
CA HIS A 132 -26.54 7.28 4.88
C HIS A 132 -26.63 6.07 3.94
N ALA A 133 -27.83 5.45 3.80
CA ALA A 133 -28.04 4.33 2.90
C ALA A 133 -27.69 4.67 1.45
N GLN A 134 -28.03 5.90 1.00
CA GLN A 134 -27.67 6.37 -0.35
C GLN A 134 -26.16 6.49 -0.55
N PHE A 135 -25.43 7.08 0.41
CA PHE A 135 -23.97 7.21 0.32
C PHE A 135 -23.28 5.85 0.33
N VAL A 136 -23.69 4.93 1.17
CA VAL A 136 -23.19 3.55 1.19
C VAL A 136 -23.42 2.87 -0.16
N ALA A 137 -24.63 2.96 -0.71
CA ALA A 137 -24.95 2.38 -2.01
C ALA A 137 -24.11 3.01 -3.16
N ASP A 138 -23.85 4.32 -3.10
CA ASP A 138 -22.98 5.00 -4.08
C ASP A 138 -21.54 4.49 -4.00
N VAL A 139 -20.99 4.30 -2.79
CA VAL A 139 -19.66 3.73 -2.56
C VAL A 139 -19.59 2.30 -3.09
N GLU A 140 -20.55 1.44 -2.76
CA GLU A 140 -20.62 0.06 -3.26
C GLU A 140 -20.68 0.01 -4.79
N LYS A 141 -21.48 0.89 -5.39
CA LYS A 141 -21.59 1.01 -6.85
C LYS A 141 -20.24 1.38 -7.51
N MET A 142 -19.46 2.28 -6.88
CA MET A 142 -18.14 2.69 -7.38
C MET A 142 -17.16 1.52 -7.34
N PHE A 143 -17.10 0.77 -6.24
CA PHE A 143 -16.32 -0.46 -6.14
C PHE A 143 -16.75 -1.51 -7.15
N GLY A 144 -18.05 -1.80 -7.23
CA GLY A 144 -18.61 -2.77 -8.17
C GLY A 144 -18.28 -2.44 -9.62
N LYS A 145 -18.35 -1.14 -9.99
CA LYS A 145 -17.96 -0.68 -11.33
C LYS A 145 -16.47 -0.90 -11.59
N PHE A 146 -15.59 -0.53 -10.66
CA PHE A 146 -14.16 -0.71 -10.78
C PHE A 146 -13.78 -2.18 -10.95
N PHE A 147 -14.27 -3.05 -10.08
CA PHE A 147 -13.99 -4.49 -10.12
C PHE A 147 -14.59 -5.16 -11.35
N SER A 148 -15.79 -4.75 -11.77
CA SER A 148 -16.41 -5.24 -13.01
C SER A 148 -15.60 -4.85 -14.25
N GLU A 149 -15.05 -3.63 -14.27
CA GLU A 149 -14.29 -3.11 -15.40
C GLU A 149 -12.88 -3.69 -15.48
N THR A 150 -12.20 -3.86 -14.34
CA THR A 150 -10.83 -4.38 -14.27
C THR A 150 -10.77 -5.90 -14.27
N LYS A 151 -11.87 -6.58 -13.89
CA LYS A 151 -11.93 -8.03 -13.66
C LYS A 151 -10.90 -8.51 -12.60
N TRP A 152 -10.57 -7.63 -11.66
CA TRP A 152 -9.63 -7.88 -10.59
C TRP A 152 -10.27 -7.60 -9.24
N LEU A 153 -9.93 -8.41 -8.22
CA LEU A 153 -10.35 -8.24 -6.83
C LEU A 153 -9.10 -8.19 -5.95
N PRO A 154 -8.94 -7.18 -5.09
CA PRO A 154 -7.85 -7.11 -4.14
C PRO A 154 -8.06 -8.07 -2.96
N THR A 155 -7.00 -8.35 -2.22
CA THR A 155 -7.07 -9.08 -0.94
C THR A 155 -7.83 -8.25 0.10
N LEU A 156 -7.51 -6.96 0.19
CA LEU A 156 -8.19 -6.00 1.08
C LEU A 156 -8.71 -4.81 0.28
N SER A 157 -9.84 -4.25 0.72
CA SER A 157 -10.34 -2.99 0.15
C SER A 157 -10.96 -2.10 1.21
N LYS A 158 -10.76 -0.77 1.06
CA LYS A 158 -11.30 0.23 1.98
C LYS A 158 -11.80 1.45 1.20
N PRO A 159 -13.04 1.89 1.43
CA PRO A 159 -13.44 3.24 1.07
C PRO A 159 -12.74 4.23 2.02
N VAL A 160 -12.37 5.39 1.50
CA VAL A 160 -11.70 6.45 2.26
C VAL A 160 -12.36 7.77 1.91
N ALA A 161 -12.75 8.52 2.93
CA ALA A 161 -13.29 9.85 2.74
C ALA A 161 -12.23 10.79 2.14
N GLY A 162 -12.60 11.46 1.06
CA GLY A 162 -11.73 12.35 0.31
C GLY A 162 -11.63 13.76 0.89
N ALA A 163 -11.32 14.74 0.03
CA ALA A 163 -11.23 16.15 0.38
C ALA A 163 -11.90 17.03 -0.67
N LEU A 164 -12.34 18.22 -0.25
CA LEU A 164 -12.75 19.32 -1.12
C LEU A 164 -11.65 20.40 -1.08
N LEU A 165 -10.82 20.42 -2.10
CA LEU A 165 -9.69 21.34 -2.20
C LEU A 165 -10.09 22.58 -3.01
N TYR A 166 -11.02 23.39 -2.48
CA TYR A 166 -11.57 24.57 -3.15
C TYR A 166 -10.52 25.58 -3.55
N THR A 167 -9.46 25.72 -2.79
CA THR A 167 -8.37 26.67 -3.09
C THR A 167 -7.58 26.27 -4.33
N HIS A 168 -7.59 25.00 -4.71
CA HIS A 168 -6.90 24.46 -5.89
C HIS A 168 -7.76 24.51 -7.17
N TYR A 169 -9.06 24.80 -7.04
CA TYR A 169 -9.96 24.83 -8.18
C TYR A 169 -10.00 26.21 -8.85
N ASN A 170 -10.06 26.23 -10.18
CA ASN A 170 -10.44 27.46 -10.89
C ASN A 170 -11.92 27.81 -10.58
N PHE A 171 -12.32 29.04 -10.89
CA PHE A 171 -13.65 29.56 -10.54
C PHE A 171 -14.80 28.65 -11.01
N LEU A 172 -14.74 28.12 -12.23
CA LEU A 172 -15.81 27.28 -12.79
C LEU A 172 -15.88 25.91 -12.10
N VAL A 173 -14.75 25.27 -11.90
CA VAL A 173 -14.68 23.97 -11.19
C VAL A 173 -15.13 24.15 -9.74
N ARG A 174 -14.72 25.23 -9.08
CA ARG A 174 -15.15 25.59 -7.73
C ARG A 174 -16.68 25.71 -7.62
N LEU A 175 -17.34 26.34 -8.58
CA LEU A 175 -18.79 26.47 -8.60
C LEU A 175 -19.47 25.09 -8.76
N ILE A 176 -18.96 24.25 -9.66
CA ILE A 176 -19.48 22.90 -9.88
C ILE A 176 -19.29 22.05 -8.61
N MET A 177 -18.10 22.06 -8.02
CA MET A 177 -17.80 21.30 -6.79
C MET A 177 -18.64 21.76 -5.61
N ARG A 178 -18.94 23.07 -5.49
CA ARG A 178 -19.87 23.59 -4.50
C ARG A 178 -21.28 23.01 -4.67
N GLN A 179 -21.76 22.84 -5.90
CA GLN A 179 -23.08 22.24 -6.15
C GLN A 179 -23.08 20.74 -5.80
N ILE A 180 -21.99 20.04 -6.12
CA ILE A 180 -21.81 18.63 -5.75
C ILE A 180 -21.76 18.49 -4.22
N ALA A 181 -20.96 19.33 -3.55
CA ALA A 181 -20.84 19.36 -2.11
C ALA A 181 -22.20 19.62 -1.43
N LYS A 182 -22.98 20.57 -1.96
CA LYS A 182 -24.34 20.87 -1.45
C LYS A 182 -25.25 19.64 -1.54
N LYS A 183 -25.22 18.90 -2.65
CA LYS A 183 -26.02 17.67 -2.81
C LYS A 183 -25.54 16.54 -1.89
N ALA A 184 -24.25 16.48 -1.60
CA ALA A 184 -23.66 15.52 -0.69
C ALA A 184 -23.73 15.93 0.79
N GLY A 185 -24.36 17.09 1.11
CA GLY A 185 -24.39 17.63 2.47
C GLY A 185 -23.02 18.01 3.03
N ALA A 186 -22.03 18.22 2.15
CA ALA A 186 -20.67 18.61 2.51
C ALA A 186 -20.53 20.14 2.58
N ALA A 187 -19.37 20.63 3.06
CA ALA A 187 -19.09 22.05 3.20
C ALA A 187 -19.17 22.81 1.87
N THR A 188 -19.85 23.95 1.86
CA THR A 188 -20.10 24.78 0.66
C THR A 188 -19.39 26.13 0.69
N ASP A 189 -18.69 26.46 1.78
CA ASP A 189 -17.80 27.62 1.82
C ASP A 189 -16.54 27.30 1.01
N THR A 190 -16.35 28.07 -0.06
CA THR A 190 -15.26 27.84 -1.03
C THR A 190 -13.98 28.61 -0.72
N SER A 191 -13.92 29.25 0.43
CA SER A 191 -12.73 30.00 0.90
C SER A 191 -11.69 29.09 1.56
N HIS A 192 -12.05 27.88 1.91
CA HIS A 192 -11.22 26.92 2.63
C HIS A 192 -11.24 25.54 1.98
N ASP A 193 -10.23 24.75 2.27
CA ASP A 193 -10.17 23.33 1.94
C ASP A 193 -10.75 22.51 3.09
N TYR A 194 -11.42 21.41 2.75
CA TYR A 194 -12.02 20.52 3.73
C TYR A 194 -11.48 19.09 3.51
N VAL A 195 -10.86 18.54 4.54
CA VAL A 195 -10.34 17.16 4.55
C VAL A 195 -11.23 16.33 5.47
N TYR A 196 -11.83 15.30 4.91
CA TYR A 196 -12.77 14.42 5.63
C TYR A 196 -12.13 13.07 6.00
N THR A 197 -10.90 12.81 5.59
CA THR A 197 -10.20 11.54 5.80
C THR A 197 -10.09 11.19 7.28
N ASP A 198 -10.61 10.03 7.67
CA ASP A 198 -10.34 9.42 8.98
C ASP A 198 -8.93 8.82 8.97
N TRP A 199 -7.97 9.61 9.45
CA TRP A 199 -6.58 9.19 9.52
C TRP A 199 -6.35 8.03 10.49
N VAL A 200 -7.11 7.97 11.60
CA VAL A 200 -7.01 6.88 12.57
C VAL A 200 -7.52 5.56 11.96
N GLY A 201 -8.63 5.62 11.26
CA GLY A 201 -9.16 4.48 10.53
C GLY A 201 -8.26 4.06 9.36
N LEU A 202 -7.50 4.99 8.78
CA LEU A 202 -6.49 4.70 7.75
C LEU A 202 -5.27 3.98 8.37
N ASP A 203 -4.72 4.49 9.48
CA ASP A 203 -3.59 3.88 10.18
C ASP A 203 -3.91 2.43 10.57
N LYS A 204 -5.12 2.18 11.08
CA LYS A 204 -5.59 0.83 11.40
C LYS A 204 -5.65 -0.09 10.18
N PHE A 205 -6.06 0.44 9.03
CA PHE A 205 -6.06 -0.33 7.79
C PHE A 205 -4.65 -0.63 7.29
N VAL A 206 -3.66 0.22 7.58
CA VAL A 206 -2.25 -0.08 7.31
C VAL A 206 -1.75 -1.23 8.17
N ASP A 207 -2.17 -1.31 9.44
CA ASP A 207 -1.89 -2.45 10.31
C ASP A 207 -2.48 -3.74 9.74
N ASP A 208 -3.75 -3.72 9.28
CA ASP A 208 -4.41 -4.86 8.62
C ASP A 208 -3.63 -5.31 7.36
N ILE A 209 -3.17 -4.36 6.55
CA ILE A 209 -2.33 -4.63 5.37
C ILE A 209 -1.01 -5.30 5.78
N ALA A 210 -0.34 -4.77 6.80
CA ALA A 210 0.93 -5.30 7.28
C ALA A 210 0.79 -6.72 7.81
N GLU A 211 -0.28 -7.00 8.56
CA GLU A 211 -0.61 -8.35 9.07
C GLU A 211 -0.85 -9.34 7.92
N GLU A 212 -1.64 -8.95 6.91
CA GLU A 212 -1.90 -9.76 5.73
C GLU A 212 -0.62 -10.08 4.95
N ILE A 213 0.26 -9.08 4.76
CA ILE A 213 1.55 -9.27 4.09
C ILE A 213 2.47 -10.21 4.90
N GLN A 214 2.47 -10.12 6.23
CA GLN A 214 3.32 -10.95 7.08
C GLN A 214 2.83 -12.40 7.11
N SER A 215 1.52 -12.63 7.11
CA SER A 215 0.89 -13.94 7.12
C SER A 215 0.96 -14.67 5.77
N ALA A 216 1.08 -13.91 4.66
CA ALA A 216 1.19 -14.50 3.34
C ALA A 216 2.44 -15.39 3.21
N PRO A 217 2.33 -16.64 2.68
CA PRO A 217 3.48 -17.51 2.47
C PRO A 217 4.49 -16.82 1.56
N ALA A 218 5.79 -17.03 1.82
CA ALA A 218 6.85 -16.46 0.99
C ALA A 218 6.60 -16.83 -0.48
N SER A 219 6.29 -15.85 -1.32
CA SER A 219 5.94 -16.05 -2.73
C SER A 219 7.08 -16.79 -3.45
N ALA A 220 6.74 -17.73 -4.31
CA ALA A 220 7.68 -18.50 -5.15
C ALA A 220 8.57 -17.66 -6.08
N ALA A 221 8.42 -16.34 -6.10
CA ALA A 221 9.24 -15.41 -6.88
C ALA A 221 10.71 -15.33 -6.42
N GLN A 222 11.04 -15.74 -5.20
CA GLN A 222 12.41 -15.72 -4.69
C GLN A 222 13.24 -16.95 -5.12
N THR A 223 12.62 -18.00 -5.65
CA THR A 223 13.32 -19.22 -6.07
C THR A 223 14.01 -19.10 -7.44
N ALA A 224 13.61 -18.13 -8.26
CA ALA A 224 14.17 -17.95 -9.61
C ALA A 224 15.48 -17.13 -9.67
N ALA A 225 15.80 -16.36 -8.64
CA ALA A 225 17.01 -15.54 -8.58
C ALA A 225 18.27 -16.31 -8.12
N GLY A 226 18.11 -17.52 -7.60
CA GLY A 226 19.19 -18.33 -7.03
C GLY A 226 19.85 -19.36 -7.97
N VAL A 227 19.38 -19.53 -9.21
CA VAL A 227 19.83 -20.63 -10.09
C VAL A 227 20.78 -20.21 -11.21
N ASN A 228 21.14 -18.94 -11.33
CA ASN A 228 21.92 -18.45 -12.47
C ASN A 228 23.39 -18.10 -12.14
N THR A 229 24.03 -18.84 -11.23
CA THR A 229 25.47 -18.65 -10.94
C THR A 229 26.19 -20.00 -10.84
N ALA A 230 26.00 -20.90 -11.82
CA ALA A 230 26.89 -22.05 -12.00
C ALA A 230 26.75 -22.63 -13.42
N ALA A 231 27.23 -21.89 -14.41
CA ALA A 231 27.61 -22.50 -15.68
C ALA A 231 28.98 -21.95 -16.03
N GLY A 232 29.99 -22.66 -15.52
CA GLY A 232 31.41 -22.42 -15.80
C GLY A 232 31.71 -22.54 -17.28
N THR A 233 32.47 -21.60 -17.72
CA THR A 233 33.16 -21.51 -19.01
C THR A 233 34.12 -22.68 -19.19
N GLU A 234 33.79 -23.63 -20.05
CA GLU A 234 34.80 -24.51 -20.67
C GLU A 234 35.04 -24.04 -22.11
N LEU A 235 36.23 -23.53 -22.35
CA LEU A 235 36.80 -23.25 -23.68
C LEU A 235 37.26 -24.56 -24.32
N PRO A 236 36.94 -24.89 -25.59
CA PRO A 236 37.54 -26.02 -26.28
C PRO A 236 38.93 -25.60 -26.81
N SER A 237 39.95 -26.39 -26.41
CA SER A 237 41.30 -26.38 -26.98
C SER A 237 41.26 -26.81 -28.43
N ARG A 238 41.96 -26.05 -29.26
CA ARG A 238 42.30 -26.44 -30.65
C ARG A 238 43.36 -27.54 -30.64
N VAL A 239 43.16 -28.54 -31.42
CA VAL A 239 44.13 -29.18 -32.31
C VAL A 239 43.47 -29.39 -33.66
#